data_9a642c1d2a93ba03c00f3f327f215796
#
_entry.id   9a642c1d2a93ba03c00f3f327f215796
#
_cell.length_a   1.000
_cell.length_b   1.000
_cell.length_c   1.000
_cell.angle_alpha   90.00
_cell.angle_beta   90.00
_cell.angle_gamma   90.00
#
_symmetry.space_group_name_H-M   'P 1'
#
loop_
_entity.id
_entity.type
_entity.pdbx_description
1 polymer ?
#
loop_
_entity_poly.entity_id
_entity_poly.type
_entity_poly.pdbx_seq_one_letter_code
_entity_poly.pdbx_strand_id
1 'polypeptide(L)'
;MEITKKAKQQLTASPAIIDLQGIVKRFYIGKPNELEILHGIDLQVQEGQFVSIVGESGSGKSTLMNIIGALDQPTDGQYLLDGECVGNLKDKQLSEIRNQKIGFVFQTYNLIPRTSALANVELPMLYAGVPHGERTQ
;
A
#
# COMPACT_ATOMS: atom_id res chain seq x y z
N MET A 1 5.60 -38.74 7.61
CA MET A 1 4.88 -37.84 8.54
C MET A 1 3.83 -37.10 7.72
N GLU A 2 2.61 -37.66 7.76
CA GLU A 2 1.47 -37.14 6.96
C GLU A 2 0.95 -35.84 7.55
N ILE A 3 0.98 -34.77 6.79
CA ILE A 3 0.27 -33.52 7.14
C ILE A 3 -1.13 -33.62 6.59
N THR A 4 -2.06 -33.75 7.49
CA THR A 4 -3.49 -33.98 7.30
C THR A 4 -4.11 -32.88 6.42
N LYS A 5 -4.57 -33.24 5.22
CA LYS A 5 -5.52 -32.46 4.43
C LYS A 5 -6.85 -32.40 5.17
N LYS A 6 -7.15 -31.30 5.84
CA LYS A 6 -8.51 -30.98 6.29
C LYS A 6 -8.84 -29.53 6.08
N ALA A 7 -10.03 -29.36 5.48
CA ALA A 7 -10.83 -28.18 5.30
C ALA A 7 -10.52 -27.30 4.06
N LYS A 8 -10.86 -27.80 2.87
CA LYS A 8 -11.51 -26.94 1.88
C LYS A 8 -12.92 -26.62 2.40
N GLN A 9 -13.04 -25.63 3.25
CA GLN A 9 -14.30 -24.91 3.36
C GLN A 9 -14.27 -23.86 2.24
N GLN A 10 -15.15 -24.02 1.26
CA GLN A 10 -15.59 -22.98 0.37
C GLN A 10 -16.33 -21.93 1.21
N LEU A 11 -15.60 -21.07 1.89
CA LEU A 11 -16.11 -19.74 2.18
C LEU A 11 -16.17 -19.05 0.81
N THR A 12 -17.31 -18.49 0.49
CA THR A 12 -17.46 -17.47 -0.54
C THR A 12 -16.55 -16.32 -0.09
N ALA A 13 -15.30 -16.36 -0.53
CA ALA A 13 -14.30 -15.38 -0.13
C ALA A 13 -14.72 -14.05 -0.72
N SER A 14 -15.03 -13.08 0.15
CA SER A 14 -15.09 -11.69 -0.28
C SER A 14 -13.81 -11.40 -1.07
N PRO A 15 -13.89 -10.64 -2.17
CA PRO A 15 -12.69 -10.32 -2.94
C PRO A 15 -11.65 -9.68 -2.03
N ALA A 16 -10.38 -10.05 -2.21
CA ALA A 16 -9.30 -9.46 -1.45
C ALA A 16 -9.23 -7.95 -1.76
N ILE A 17 -9.17 -7.12 -0.72
CA ILE A 17 -8.98 -5.68 -0.88
C ILE A 17 -7.54 -5.36 -1.27
N ILE A 18 -6.57 -6.16 -0.80
CA ILE A 18 -5.17 -6.13 -1.22
C ILE A 18 -4.81 -7.51 -1.74
N ASP A 19 -4.29 -7.57 -2.96
CA ASP A 19 -3.76 -8.81 -3.55
C ASP A 19 -2.40 -8.52 -4.19
N LEU A 20 -1.35 -9.02 -3.56
CA LEU A 20 0.03 -8.96 -4.03
C LEU A 20 0.43 -10.33 -4.54
N GLN A 21 0.94 -10.39 -5.76
CA GLN A 21 1.33 -11.62 -6.43
C GLN A 21 2.76 -11.50 -6.96
N GLY A 22 3.67 -12.26 -6.38
CA GLY A 22 5.06 -12.32 -6.78
C GLY A 22 5.79 -10.98 -6.72
N ILE A 23 5.50 -10.12 -5.76
CA ILE A 23 6.06 -8.77 -5.67
C ILE A 23 7.57 -8.81 -5.46
N VAL A 24 8.29 -8.25 -6.41
CA VAL A 24 9.75 -8.04 -6.35
C VAL A 24 10.04 -6.54 -6.29
N LYS A 25 11.00 -6.15 -5.46
CA LYS A 25 11.53 -4.79 -5.45
C LYS A 25 13.04 -4.80 -5.50
N ARG A 26 13.58 -4.17 -6.54
CA ARG A 26 15.02 -3.93 -6.75
C ARG A 26 15.30 -2.45 -6.77
N PHE A 27 16.43 -2.07 -6.19
CA PHE A 27 16.97 -0.72 -6.24
C PHE A 27 18.28 -0.74 -7.07
N TYR A 28 18.62 0.40 -7.67
CA TYR A 28 19.83 0.58 -8.47
C TYR A 28 19.97 -0.40 -9.65
N ILE A 29 18.86 -0.72 -10.32
CA ILE A 29 18.79 -1.69 -11.41
C ILE A 29 19.85 -1.38 -12.49
N GLY A 30 20.59 -2.40 -12.89
CA GLY A 30 21.65 -2.29 -13.89
C GLY A 30 22.94 -1.62 -13.41
N LYS A 31 23.08 -1.37 -12.10
CA LYS A 31 24.30 -0.82 -11.49
C LYS A 31 25.04 -1.88 -10.67
N PRO A 32 26.36 -1.72 -10.42
CA PRO A 32 27.14 -2.69 -9.64
C PRO A 32 26.63 -2.91 -8.19
N ASN A 33 25.83 -1.99 -7.67
CA ASN A 33 25.22 -2.03 -6.34
C ASN A 33 23.73 -2.36 -6.40
N GLU A 34 23.26 -3.03 -7.43
CA GLU A 34 21.87 -3.51 -7.50
C GLU A 34 21.53 -4.34 -6.27
N LEU A 35 20.39 -4.03 -5.66
CA LEU A 35 19.95 -4.66 -4.42
C LEU A 35 18.48 -5.06 -4.54
N GLU A 36 18.20 -6.35 -4.46
CA GLU A 36 16.86 -6.87 -4.36
C GLU A 36 16.44 -6.94 -2.87
N ILE A 37 15.34 -6.29 -2.54
CA ILE A 37 14.82 -6.19 -1.16
C ILE A 37 13.58 -7.07 -0.95
N LEU A 38 12.72 -7.18 -1.97
CA LEU A 38 11.56 -8.07 -1.92
C LEU A 38 11.73 -9.13 -3.00
N HIS A 39 11.55 -10.38 -2.60
CA HIS A 39 11.91 -11.59 -3.36
C HIS A 39 10.67 -12.41 -3.74
N GLY A 40 9.68 -11.80 -4.40
CA GLY A 40 8.47 -12.51 -4.80
C GLY A 40 7.48 -12.68 -3.65
N ILE A 41 6.97 -11.59 -3.11
CA ILE A 41 6.02 -11.61 -1.99
C ILE A 41 4.60 -11.80 -2.50
N ASP A 42 3.92 -12.80 -1.93
CA ASP A 42 2.49 -13.03 -2.09
C ASP A 42 1.76 -12.67 -0.80
N LEU A 43 0.74 -11.83 -0.88
CA LEU A 43 -0.08 -11.43 0.27
C LEU A 43 -1.50 -11.10 -0.17
N GLN A 44 -2.48 -11.69 0.49
CA GLN A 44 -3.88 -11.31 0.32
C GLN A 44 -4.46 -10.81 1.64
N VAL A 45 -5.15 -9.66 1.59
CA VAL A 45 -5.86 -9.09 2.72
C VAL A 45 -7.31 -8.90 2.33
N GLN A 46 -8.22 -9.47 3.13
CA GLN A 46 -9.66 -9.33 2.95
C GLN A 46 -10.16 -8.06 3.62
N GLU A 47 -11.31 -7.58 3.19
CA GLU A 47 -11.98 -6.48 3.85
C GLU A 47 -12.22 -6.76 5.35
N GLY A 48 -11.98 -5.76 6.20
CA GLY A 48 -12.14 -5.86 7.65
C GLY A 48 -11.03 -6.63 8.37
N GLN A 49 -10.01 -7.14 7.66
CA GLN A 49 -8.88 -7.81 8.32
C GLN A 49 -7.90 -6.81 8.93
N PHE A 50 -7.34 -7.19 10.06
CA PHE A 50 -6.16 -6.58 10.66
C PHE A 50 -4.96 -7.46 10.39
N VAL A 51 -3.92 -6.91 9.74
CA VAL A 51 -2.69 -7.63 9.39
C VAL A 51 -1.49 -6.93 10.02
N SER A 52 -0.59 -7.71 10.62
CA SER A 52 0.67 -7.23 11.17
C SER A 52 1.85 -7.78 10.37
N ILE A 53 2.74 -6.89 9.90
CA ILE A 53 3.98 -7.26 9.21
C ILE A 53 5.12 -7.17 10.21
N VAL A 54 5.71 -8.31 10.55
CA VAL A 54 6.79 -8.44 11.53
C VAL A 54 8.06 -8.95 10.87
N GLY A 55 9.21 -8.66 11.44
CA GLY A 55 10.51 -9.09 10.95
C GLY A 55 11.65 -8.23 11.49
N GLU A 56 12.89 -8.65 11.24
CA GLU A 56 14.10 -7.95 11.67
C GLU A 56 14.28 -6.58 10.97
N SER A 57 15.12 -5.72 11.53
CA SER A 57 15.49 -4.46 10.86
C SER A 57 16.15 -4.78 9.51
N GLY A 58 15.76 -4.05 8.46
CA GLY A 58 16.28 -4.26 7.10
C GLY A 58 15.59 -5.38 6.30
N SER A 59 14.60 -6.10 6.86
CA SER A 59 13.92 -7.20 6.15
C SER A 59 12.91 -6.76 5.08
N GLY A 60 12.88 -5.48 4.70
CA GLY A 60 12.01 -4.99 3.62
C GLY A 60 10.60 -4.55 4.04
N LYS A 61 10.24 -4.57 5.35
CA LYS A 61 8.89 -4.18 5.83
C LYS A 61 8.45 -2.81 5.34
N SER A 62 9.29 -1.80 5.49
CA SER A 62 8.97 -0.42 5.04
C SER A 62 8.84 -0.36 3.51
N THR A 63 9.64 -1.12 2.78
CA THR A 63 9.54 -1.22 1.32
C THR A 63 8.21 -1.83 0.91
N LEU A 64 7.80 -2.93 1.56
CA LEU A 64 6.50 -3.57 1.31
C LEU A 64 5.35 -2.63 1.68
N MET A 65 5.42 -1.94 2.83
CA MET A 65 4.42 -0.96 3.24
C MET A 65 4.29 0.20 2.24
N ASN A 66 5.40 0.68 1.68
CA ASN A 66 5.37 1.73 0.66
C ASN A 66 4.69 1.26 -0.63
N ILE A 67 4.89 0.00 -1.03
CA ILE A 67 4.21 -0.58 -2.19
C ILE A 67 2.71 -0.73 -1.90
N ILE A 68 2.33 -1.31 -0.75
CA ILE A 68 0.92 -1.44 -0.33
C ILE A 68 0.25 -0.06 -0.29
N GLY A 69 0.96 0.94 0.21
CA GLY A 69 0.48 2.32 0.28
C GLY A 69 0.50 3.09 -1.04
N ALA A 70 0.84 2.45 -2.16
CA ALA A 70 1.00 3.10 -3.47
C ALA A 70 1.95 4.32 -3.44
N LEU A 71 2.90 4.35 -2.49
CA LEU A 71 3.97 5.35 -2.40
C LEU A 71 5.17 4.97 -3.26
N ASP A 72 5.31 3.68 -3.57
CA ASP A 72 6.34 3.12 -4.45
C ASP A 72 5.72 2.02 -5.30
N GLN A 73 6.36 1.68 -6.42
CA GLN A 73 5.90 0.63 -7.32
C GLN A 73 6.79 -0.60 -7.21
N PRO A 74 6.26 -1.81 -7.36
CA PRO A 74 7.08 -3.00 -7.49
C PRO A 74 7.92 -2.94 -8.77
N THR A 75 9.07 -3.63 -8.75
CA THR A 75 9.90 -3.81 -9.95
C THR A 75 9.31 -4.91 -10.82
N ASP A 76 8.68 -5.91 -10.20
CA ASP A 76 8.04 -7.05 -10.85
C ASP A 76 6.90 -7.58 -9.97
N GLY A 77 6.03 -8.40 -10.55
CA GLY A 77 4.83 -8.93 -9.88
C GLY A 77 3.60 -8.07 -10.14
N GLN A 78 2.48 -8.46 -9.54
CA GLN A 78 1.19 -7.79 -9.69
C GLN A 78 0.65 -7.32 -8.35
N TYR A 79 0.19 -6.07 -8.30
CA TYR A 79 -0.53 -5.51 -7.16
C TYR A 79 -1.93 -5.07 -7.57
N LEU A 80 -2.94 -5.67 -6.95
CA LEU A 80 -4.34 -5.29 -7.06
C LEU A 80 -4.81 -4.67 -5.75
N LEU A 81 -5.40 -3.49 -5.83
CA LEU A 81 -6.08 -2.82 -4.72
C LEU A 81 -7.56 -2.70 -5.08
N ASP A 82 -8.42 -3.35 -4.31
CA ASP A 82 -9.86 -3.38 -4.55
C ASP A 82 -10.19 -3.80 -6.01
N GLY A 83 -9.46 -4.81 -6.52
CA GLY A 83 -9.57 -5.33 -7.87
C GLY A 83 -8.93 -4.49 -8.97
N GLU A 84 -8.40 -3.30 -8.66
CA GLU A 84 -7.75 -2.40 -9.61
C GLU A 84 -6.22 -2.62 -9.62
N CYS A 85 -5.63 -2.82 -10.81
CA CYS A 85 -4.18 -3.01 -10.95
C CYS A 85 -3.43 -1.70 -10.73
N VAL A 86 -2.67 -1.64 -9.63
CA VAL A 86 -1.96 -0.43 -9.18
C VAL A 86 -0.51 -0.37 -9.68
N GLY A 87 0.11 -1.53 -9.97
CA GLY A 87 1.54 -1.63 -10.24
C GLY A 87 2.06 -0.86 -11.46
N ASN A 88 1.18 -0.51 -12.42
CA ASN A 88 1.56 0.16 -13.68
C ASN A 88 0.92 1.53 -13.86
N LEU A 89 0.33 2.10 -12.81
CA LEU A 89 -0.34 3.40 -12.89
C LEU A 89 0.66 4.55 -12.91
N LYS A 90 0.29 5.65 -13.57
CA LYS A 90 1.06 6.90 -13.57
C LYS A 90 0.88 7.63 -12.24
N ASP A 91 1.82 8.51 -11.89
CA ASP A 91 1.83 9.26 -10.62
C ASP A 91 0.51 9.97 -10.31
N LYS A 92 -0.17 10.52 -11.31
CA LYS A 92 -1.49 11.16 -11.13
C LYS A 92 -2.54 10.15 -10.64
N GLN A 93 -2.62 8.99 -11.26
CA GLN A 93 -3.56 7.93 -10.90
C GLN A 93 -3.24 7.35 -9.51
N LEU A 94 -1.95 7.14 -9.21
CA LEU A 94 -1.50 6.72 -7.89
C LEU A 94 -1.89 7.74 -6.81
N SER A 95 -1.82 9.05 -7.12
CA SER A 95 -2.24 10.11 -6.20
C SER A 95 -3.75 10.08 -5.94
N GLU A 96 -4.55 9.80 -6.96
CA GLU A 96 -6.00 9.64 -6.84
C GLU A 96 -6.35 8.42 -5.97
N ILE A 97 -5.70 7.28 -6.19
CA ILE A 97 -5.87 6.06 -5.37
C ILE A 97 -5.49 6.32 -3.91
N ARG A 98 -4.33 6.94 -3.66
CA ARG A 98 -3.92 7.28 -2.28
C ARG A 98 -4.96 8.16 -1.59
N ASN A 99 -5.48 9.15 -2.29
CA ASN A 99 -6.46 10.06 -1.72
C ASN A 99 -7.81 9.39 -1.41
N GLN A 100 -8.24 8.44 -2.26
CA GLN A 100 -9.59 7.86 -2.19
C GLN A 100 -9.65 6.53 -1.41
N LYS A 101 -8.59 5.71 -1.47
CA LYS A 101 -8.63 4.31 -1.00
C LYS A 101 -7.68 4.03 0.17
N ILE A 102 -6.73 4.91 0.48
CA ILE A 102 -5.67 4.62 1.45
C ILE A 102 -5.60 5.72 2.52
N GLY A 103 -5.66 5.32 3.79
CA GLY A 103 -5.36 6.18 4.92
C GLY A 103 -4.01 5.81 5.54
N PHE A 104 -3.14 6.80 5.75
CA PHE A 104 -1.84 6.61 6.39
C PHE A 104 -1.83 7.15 7.81
N VAL A 105 -1.31 6.33 8.73
CA VAL A 105 -0.90 6.79 10.05
C VAL A 105 0.63 6.66 10.13
N PHE A 106 1.32 7.79 10.15
CA PHE A 106 2.78 7.82 10.17
C PHE A 106 3.33 7.82 11.60
N GLN A 107 4.52 7.26 11.78
CA GLN A 107 5.25 7.31 13.04
C GLN A 107 5.68 8.75 13.40
N THR A 108 5.98 9.57 12.39
CA THR A 108 6.19 11.01 12.50
C THR A 108 5.00 11.73 11.88
N TYR A 109 4.66 12.89 12.41
CA TYR A 109 3.40 13.58 12.02
C TYR A 109 3.33 13.97 10.55
N ASN A 110 4.45 14.09 9.84
CA ASN A 110 4.55 14.46 8.42
C ASN A 110 3.72 15.70 8.05
N LEU A 111 3.61 16.64 8.98
CA LEU A 111 2.89 17.89 8.76
C LEU A 111 3.69 18.82 7.85
N ILE A 112 2.99 19.55 7.01
CA ILE A 112 3.61 20.59 6.18
C ILE A 112 4.04 21.74 7.11
N PRO A 113 5.33 22.07 7.14
CA PRO A 113 5.83 23.13 7.99
C PRO A 113 5.28 24.50 7.55
N ARG A 114 5.17 25.44 8.48
CA ARG A 114 4.65 26.80 8.24
C ARG A 114 3.17 26.86 7.79
N THR A 115 2.44 25.80 8.01
CA THR A 115 1.02 25.67 7.71
C THR A 115 0.26 25.46 9.02
N SER A 116 -0.94 26.01 9.17
CA SER A 116 -1.76 25.80 10.36
C SER A 116 -2.18 24.34 10.52
N ALA A 117 -2.56 23.92 11.72
CA ALA A 117 -3.10 22.58 11.97
C ALA A 117 -4.36 22.34 11.11
N LEU A 118 -5.26 23.32 11.08
CA LEU A 118 -6.47 23.25 10.25
C LEU A 118 -6.13 23.04 8.77
N ALA A 119 -5.22 23.82 8.21
CA ALA A 119 -4.83 23.70 6.80
C ALA A 119 -4.17 22.34 6.49
N ASN A 120 -3.42 21.75 7.44
CA ASN A 120 -2.91 20.38 7.28
C ASN A 120 -4.04 19.33 7.25
N VAL A 121 -5.08 19.51 8.07
CA VAL A 121 -6.26 18.62 8.09
C VAL A 121 -7.11 18.78 6.82
N GLU A 122 -7.25 20.00 6.31
CA GLU A 122 -8.01 20.30 5.09
C GLU A 122 -7.34 19.83 3.81
N LEU A 123 -6.01 19.62 3.83
CA LEU A 123 -5.24 19.35 2.62
C LEU A 123 -5.73 18.11 1.82
N PRO A 124 -6.01 16.94 2.44
CA PRO A 124 -6.56 15.80 1.72
C PRO A 124 -7.93 16.10 1.09
N MET A 125 -8.77 16.89 1.78
CA MET A 125 -10.09 17.29 1.29
C MET A 125 -9.97 18.22 0.07
N LEU A 126 -8.94 19.09 0.06
CA LEU A 126 -8.63 19.95 -1.09
C LEU A 126 -8.28 19.10 -2.31
N TYR A 127 -7.44 18.07 -2.15
CA TYR A 127 -7.09 17.16 -3.24
C TYR A 127 -8.26 16.28 -3.68
N ALA A 128 -9.20 15.97 -2.79
CA ALA A 128 -10.45 15.29 -3.12
C ALA A 128 -11.48 16.19 -3.82
N GLY A 129 -11.19 17.50 -3.99
CA GLY A 129 -12.09 18.45 -4.63
C GLY A 129 -13.26 18.90 -3.74
N VAL A 130 -13.20 18.68 -2.42
CA VAL A 130 -14.25 19.12 -1.48
C VAL A 130 -14.31 20.66 -1.48
N PRO A 131 -15.51 21.27 -1.66
CA PRO A 131 -15.69 22.72 -1.62
C PRO A 131 -15.25 23.32 -0.29
N HIS A 132 -14.72 24.56 -0.31
CA HIS A 132 -14.19 25.23 0.88
C HIS A 132 -15.21 25.29 2.05
N GLY A 133 -16.48 25.56 1.77
CA GLY A 133 -17.54 25.66 2.80
C GLY A 133 -17.86 24.33 3.49
N GLU A 134 -17.47 23.18 2.93
CA GLU A 134 -17.69 21.85 3.51
C GLU A 134 -16.47 21.35 4.29
N ARG A 135 -15.28 21.95 4.08
CA ARG A 135 -14.05 21.51 4.76
C ARG A 135 -13.95 21.97 6.20
N THR A 136 -14.70 23.01 6.57
CA THR A 136 -14.63 23.67 7.89
C THR A 136 -15.76 23.26 8.83
N GLN A 137 -16.57 22.27 8.47
CA GLN A 137 -17.60 21.66 9.33
C GLN A 137 -17.04 20.42 10.04
#